data_7b041a1d1d5900051fe8e64c995093f7
#
_entry.id   7b041a1d1d5900051fe8e64c995093f7
#
_cell.length_a   1.000
_cell.length_b   1.000
_cell.length_c   1.000
_cell.angle_alpha   90.00
_cell.angle_beta   90.00
_cell.angle_gamma   90.00
#
_symmetry.space_group_name_H-M   'P 1'
#
loop_
_entity.id
_entity.type
_entity.pdbx_description
1 polymer ?
#
loop_
_entity_poly.entity_id
_entity_poly.type
_entity_poly.pdbx_seq_one_letter_code
_entity_poly.pdbx_strand_id
1 'polypeptide(L)'
;MKRDLITNEQLCALAKRGDADAQNLLIENNLRFIKKAAYEVWSAQAELNRSLQISLDDLVQEGSLGLLGCIDSYNSNSGNLFLTYAGSAIRNAMIDYVRSQNVPFEAKNLNSIVPLDELAKDEVRSKHSFIADPTLQTPEQIYLAQERYDDLHHALDMIENREKQYLRYRFGFDDDTEHPLTETAKHF
;
A
#
# COMPACT_ATOMS: atom_id res chain seq x y z
N MET A 1 27.01 -10.81 40.57
CA MET A 1 26.94 -11.86 39.53
C MET A 1 27.31 -11.22 38.22
N LYS A 2 28.51 -11.48 37.65
CA LYS A 2 28.79 -11.13 36.27
C LYS A 2 27.92 -12.00 35.42
N ARG A 3 26.94 -11.39 34.68
CA ARG A 3 26.26 -12.06 33.56
C ARG A 3 27.40 -12.39 32.58
N ASP A 4 27.62 -13.67 32.31
CA ASP A 4 28.47 -14.08 31.21
C ASP A 4 27.84 -13.46 29.95
N LEU A 5 28.47 -12.40 29.45
CA LEU A 5 28.02 -11.69 28.26
C LEU A 5 28.26 -12.63 27.08
N ILE A 6 27.15 -13.24 26.59
CA ILE A 6 27.18 -14.03 25.36
C ILE A 6 27.68 -13.12 24.24
N THR A 7 28.73 -13.54 23.53
CA THR A 7 29.28 -12.72 22.43
C THR A 7 28.40 -12.72 21.20
N ASN A 8 28.55 -11.72 20.32
CA ASN A 8 27.80 -11.66 19.06
C ASN A 8 28.00 -12.89 18.17
N GLU A 9 29.20 -13.47 18.20
CA GLU A 9 29.56 -14.69 17.47
C GLU A 9 28.82 -15.91 18.00
N GLN A 10 28.68 -16.02 19.31
CA GLN A 10 27.89 -17.10 19.93
C GLN A 10 26.37 -16.94 19.63
N LEU A 11 25.86 -15.71 19.74
CA LEU A 11 24.45 -15.42 19.36
C LEU A 11 24.21 -15.71 17.89
N CYS A 12 25.12 -15.32 17.01
CA CYS A 12 25.00 -15.61 15.58
C CYS A 12 24.98 -17.13 15.32
N ALA A 13 25.79 -17.92 16.03
CA ALA A 13 25.79 -19.37 15.89
C ALA A 13 24.46 -20.02 16.34
N LEU A 14 23.83 -19.49 17.39
CA LEU A 14 22.49 -19.94 17.84
C LEU A 14 21.40 -19.49 16.86
N ALA A 15 21.45 -18.24 16.43
CA ALA A 15 20.50 -17.68 15.47
C ALA A 15 20.48 -18.44 14.14
N LYS A 16 21.65 -18.91 13.65
CA LYS A 16 21.74 -19.82 12.48
C LYS A 16 20.99 -21.13 12.64
N ARG A 17 20.78 -21.58 13.88
CA ARG A 17 20.03 -22.80 14.19
C ARG A 17 18.53 -22.55 14.32
N GLY A 18 18.08 -21.33 14.07
CA GLY A 18 16.68 -20.92 14.14
C GLY A 18 16.22 -20.45 15.52
N ASP A 19 17.14 -20.15 16.43
CA ASP A 19 16.82 -19.62 17.77
C ASP A 19 16.38 -18.16 17.65
N ALA A 20 15.08 -17.90 17.81
CA ALA A 20 14.48 -16.56 17.72
C ALA A 20 14.92 -15.65 18.88
N ASP A 21 15.13 -16.21 20.08
CA ASP A 21 15.57 -15.42 21.23
C ASP A 21 17.01 -14.94 21.02
N ALA A 22 17.85 -15.77 20.42
CA ALA A 22 19.21 -15.38 20.04
C ALA A 22 19.23 -14.29 18.98
N GLN A 23 18.30 -14.32 18.00
CA GLN A 23 18.15 -13.26 16.99
C GLN A 23 17.74 -11.93 17.64
N ASN A 24 16.74 -11.94 18.51
CA ASN A 24 16.28 -10.75 19.22
C ASN A 24 17.38 -10.15 20.08
N LEU A 25 18.08 -10.98 20.85
CA LEU A 25 19.18 -10.55 21.69
C LEU A 25 20.37 -9.99 20.88
N LEU A 26 20.61 -10.55 19.69
CA LEU A 26 21.61 -10.05 18.76
C LEU A 26 21.28 -8.64 18.27
N ILE A 27 20.01 -8.36 17.94
CA ILE A 27 19.55 -7.01 17.58
C ILE A 27 19.70 -6.06 18.77
N GLU A 28 19.18 -6.43 19.94
CA GLU A 28 19.22 -5.59 21.15
C GLU A 28 20.65 -5.19 21.53
N ASN A 29 21.56 -6.14 21.54
CA ASN A 29 22.98 -5.90 21.87
C ASN A 29 23.66 -4.94 20.88
N ASN A 30 23.22 -4.92 19.63
CA ASN A 30 23.80 -4.10 18.56
C ASN A 30 22.96 -2.87 18.20
N LEU A 31 21.82 -2.62 18.88
CA LEU A 31 20.91 -1.53 18.56
C LEU A 31 21.57 -0.15 18.58
N ARG A 32 22.54 0.07 19.50
CA ARG A 32 23.30 1.34 19.55
C ARG A 32 24.16 1.56 18.30
N PHE A 33 24.75 0.50 17.76
CA PHE A 33 25.53 0.55 16.53
C PHE A 33 24.61 0.82 15.34
N ILE A 34 23.47 0.12 15.25
CA ILE A 34 22.47 0.29 14.20
C ILE A 34 21.94 1.73 14.20
N LYS A 35 21.56 2.27 15.37
CA LYS A 35 21.10 3.67 15.50
C LYS A 35 22.15 4.68 15.05
N LYS A 36 23.41 4.46 15.37
CA LYS A 36 24.50 5.32 14.90
C LYS A 36 24.65 5.26 13.38
N ALA A 37 24.64 4.08 12.79
CA ALA A 37 24.70 3.90 11.33
C ALA A 37 23.48 4.54 10.63
N ALA A 38 22.28 4.37 11.19
CA ALA A 38 21.06 5.00 10.68
C ALA A 38 21.15 6.53 10.69
N TYR A 39 21.68 7.10 11.78
CA TYR A 39 21.88 8.56 11.85
C TYR A 39 22.91 9.05 10.82
N GLU A 40 23.99 8.31 10.59
CA GLU A 40 25.00 8.63 9.56
C GLU A 40 24.38 8.62 8.15
N VAL A 41 23.59 7.58 7.82
CA VAL A 41 22.90 7.48 6.52
C VAL A 41 21.83 8.56 6.38
N TRP A 42 21.04 8.80 7.43
CA TRP A 42 19.98 9.80 7.41
C TRP A 42 20.53 11.22 7.23
N SER A 43 21.60 11.56 7.96
CA SER A 43 22.21 12.89 7.90
C SER A 43 22.92 13.18 6.58
N ALA A 44 23.50 12.15 5.95
CA ALA A 44 24.17 12.28 4.65
C ALA A 44 23.22 12.70 3.53
N GLN A 45 21.93 12.37 3.63
CA GLN A 45 20.88 12.66 2.63
C GLN A 45 19.63 13.26 3.29
N ALA A 46 19.81 14.16 4.25
CA ALA A 46 18.72 14.68 5.09
C ALA A 46 17.59 15.33 4.30
N GLU A 47 17.89 16.07 3.23
CA GLU A 47 16.86 16.72 2.40
C GLU A 47 16.05 15.70 1.60
N LEU A 48 16.71 14.69 1.02
CA LEU A 48 16.05 13.61 0.31
C LEU A 48 15.18 12.79 1.26
N ASN A 49 15.70 12.41 2.42
CA ASN A 49 14.97 11.64 3.41
C ASN A 49 13.73 12.36 3.94
N ARG A 50 13.82 13.70 4.12
CA ARG A 50 12.65 14.52 4.48
C ARG A 50 11.62 14.56 3.35
N SER A 51 12.05 14.71 2.09
CA SER A 51 11.14 14.74 0.95
C SER A 51 10.42 13.41 0.72
N LEU A 52 11.08 12.30 1.03
CA LEU A 52 10.52 10.95 0.97
C LEU A 52 9.79 10.53 2.26
N GLN A 53 9.73 11.42 3.26
CA GLN A 53 9.13 11.15 4.57
C GLN A 53 9.73 9.93 5.30
N ILE A 54 11.00 9.63 5.03
CA ILE A 54 11.73 8.54 5.68
C ILE A 54 12.13 8.98 7.10
N SER A 55 11.67 8.24 8.08
CA SER A 55 12.05 8.47 9.48
C SER A 55 13.40 7.81 9.83
N LEU A 56 14.01 8.25 10.93
CA LEU A 56 15.19 7.59 11.45
C LEU A 56 14.87 6.16 11.93
N ASP A 57 13.67 5.95 12.45
CA ASP A 57 13.22 4.65 12.96
C ASP A 57 13.04 3.63 11.82
N ASP A 58 12.60 4.05 10.63
CA ASP A 58 12.54 3.20 9.44
C ASP A 58 13.93 2.67 9.09
N LEU A 59 14.94 3.56 9.08
CA LEU A 59 16.32 3.15 8.83
C LEU A 59 16.86 2.21 9.91
N VAL A 60 16.48 2.39 11.17
CA VAL A 60 16.86 1.48 12.25
C VAL A 60 16.23 0.09 12.04
N GLN A 61 14.98 0.02 11.59
CA GLN A 61 14.32 -1.25 11.27
C GLN A 61 15.01 -1.94 10.09
N GLU A 62 15.26 -1.23 9.01
CA GLU A 62 15.95 -1.78 7.84
C GLU A 62 17.38 -2.22 8.16
N GLY A 63 18.09 -1.47 8.98
CA GLY A 63 19.41 -1.88 9.47
C GLY A 63 19.37 -3.13 10.35
N SER A 64 18.30 -3.31 11.12
CA SER A 64 18.10 -4.52 11.93
C SER A 64 17.82 -5.73 11.02
N LEU A 65 17.03 -5.55 9.95
CA LEU A 65 16.83 -6.58 8.93
C LEU A 65 18.14 -6.91 8.20
N GLY A 66 18.94 -5.91 7.86
CA GLY A 66 20.28 -6.09 7.28
C GLY A 66 21.23 -6.88 8.17
N LEU A 67 21.17 -6.67 9.50
CA LEU A 67 21.93 -7.46 10.47
C LEU A 67 21.48 -8.92 10.48
N LEU A 68 20.18 -9.18 10.47
CA LEU A 68 19.64 -10.55 10.44
C LEU A 68 19.97 -11.25 9.13
N GLY A 69 19.84 -10.55 7.99
CA GLY A 69 20.12 -11.11 6.66
C GLY A 69 21.56 -11.57 6.46
N CYS A 70 22.53 -11.06 7.24
CA CYS A 70 23.92 -11.49 7.15
C CYS A 70 24.29 -12.65 8.09
N ILE A 71 23.38 -13.11 8.95
CA ILE A 71 23.66 -14.21 9.91
C ILE A 71 24.08 -15.48 9.17
N ASP A 72 23.33 -15.88 8.14
CA ASP A 72 23.58 -17.14 7.42
C ASP A 72 24.90 -17.12 6.64
N SER A 73 25.26 -15.95 6.13
CA SER A 73 26.48 -15.76 5.32
C SER A 73 27.74 -15.57 6.16
N TYR A 74 27.61 -15.27 7.46
CA TYR A 74 28.75 -15.06 8.32
C TYR A 74 29.49 -16.37 8.61
N ASN A 75 30.84 -16.35 8.48
CA ASN A 75 31.70 -17.46 8.82
C ASN A 75 32.61 -17.09 10.00
N SER A 76 32.38 -17.70 11.16
CA SER A 76 33.17 -17.47 12.37
C SER A 76 34.63 -17.88 12.24
N ASN A 77 34.95 -18.76 11.28
CA ASN A 77 36.32 -19.22 11.05
C ASN A 77 37.18 -18.21 10.25
N SER A 78 36.58 -17.14 9.72
CA SER A 78 37.30 -16.11 8.95
C SER A 78 38.15 -15.18 9.78
N GLY A 79 38.10 -15.28 11.13
CA GLY A 79 38.84 -14.42 12.06
C GLY A 79 38.31 -13.00 12.21
N ASN A 80 37.25 -12.63 11.49
CA ASN A 80 36.60 -11.32 11.57
C ASN A 80 35.48 -11.34 12.63
N LEU A 81 35.39 -10.28 13.43
CA LEU A 81 34.28 -10.11 14.35
C LEU A 81 32.95 -9.95 13.56
N PHE A 82 31.85 -10.53 14.09
CA PHE A 82 30.56 -10.49 13.47
C PHE A 82 30.10 -9.05 13.09
N LEU A 83 30.25 -8.11 14.02
CA LEU A 83 29.83 -6.73 13.81
C LEU A 83 30.65 -6.00 12.72
N THR A 84 31.92 -6.36 12.55
CA THR A 84 32.74 -5.83 11.45
C THR A 84 32.22 -6.29 10.10
N TYR A 85 31.80 -7.55 9.99
CA TYR A 85 31.20 -8.12 8.81
C TYR A 85 29.79 -7.53 8.55
N ALA A 86 28.96 -7.48 9.57
CA ALA A 86 27.57 -7.00 9.47
C ALA A 86 27.47 -5.50 9.20
N GLY A 87 28.49 -4.71 9.54
CA GLY A 87 28.45 -3.25 9.41
C GLY A 87 28.19 -2.75 8.00
N SER A 88 28.73 -3.42 6.98
CA SER A 88 28.46 -3.12 5.58
C SER A 88 27.04 -3.53 5.15
N ALA A 89 26.58 -4.70 5.58
CA ALA A 89 25.24 -5.19 5.28
C ALA A 89 24.16 -4.29 5.89
N ILE A 90 24.34 -3.86 7.14
CA ILE A 90 23.47 -2.92 7.84
C ILE A 90 23.33 -1.61 7.05
N ARG A 91 24.47 -1.01 6.63
CA ARG A 91 24.44 0.25 5.86
C ARG A 91 23.83 0.07 4.47
N ASN A 92 24.16 -1.03 3.79
CA ASN A 92 23.63 -1.31 2.47
C ASN A 92 22.10 -1.48 2.52
N ALA A 93 21.57 -2.22 3.50
CA ALA A 93 20.11 -2.36 3.67
C ALA A 93 19.42 -1.00 3.83
N MET A 94 19.98 -0.10 4.66
CA MET A 94 19.44 1.25 4.82
C MET A 94 19.49 2.07 3.53
N ILE A 95 20.59 2.01 2.79
CA ILE A 95 20.77 2.75 1.53
C ILE A 95 19.82 2.19 0.45
N ASP A 96 19.68 0.88 0.38
CA ASP A 96 18.79 0.24 -0.59
C ASP A 96 17.33 0.55 -0.28
N TYR A 97 16.97 0.64 1.01
CA TYR A 97 15.64 1.14 1.41
C TYR A 97 15.40 2.57 0.91
N VAL A 98 16.33 3.52 1.17
CA VAL A 98 16.20 4.90 0.67
C VAL A 98 16.07 4.93 -0.85
N ARG A 99 16.82 4.09 -1.57
CA ARG A 99 16.75 3.98 -3.03
C ARG A 99 15.40 3.44 -3.49
N SER A 100 14.85 2.44 -2.80
CA SER A 100 13.53 1.86 -3.12
C SER A 100 12.38 2.85 -2.94
N GLN A 101 12.50 3.75 -1.97
CA GLN A 101 11.54 4.82 -1.75
C GLN A 101 11.67 5.97 -2.76
N ASN A 102 12.82 6.10 -3.42
CA ASN A 102 13.05 7.08 -4.46
C ASN A 102 12.43 6.58 -5.78
N VAL A 103 11.12 6.69 -5.90
CA VAL A 103 10.34 6.28 -7.07
C VAL A 103 10.80 7.03 -8.31
N PRO A 104 10.80 6.42 -9.54
CA PRO A 104 11.23 7.09 -10.77
C PRO A 104 10.50 8.40 -11.06
N PHE A 105 11.12 9.23 -11.88
CA PHE A 105 10.78 10.62 -12.21
C PHE A 105 9.29 10.93 -12.48
N GLU A 106 8.49 9.98 -12.88
CA GLU A 106 7.03 10.12 -13.07
C GLU A 106 6.29 10.40 -11.75
N ALA A 107 6.86 9.98 -10.62
CA ALA A 107 6.34 10.30 -9.29
C ALA A 107 7.04 11.50 -8.62
N LYS A 108 7.94 12.21 -9.30
CA LYS A 108 8.58 13.45 -8.79
C LYS A 108 7.64 14.64 -8.63
N ASN A 109 6.38 14.50 -9.00
CA ASN A 109 5.30 15.39 -8.56
C ASN A 109 4.90 15.15 -7.09
N LEU A 110 5.84 14.61 -6.27
CA LEU A 110 5.64 14.48 -4.81
C LEU A 110 5.31 15.83 -4.14
N ASN A 111 5.73 16.95 -4.72
CA ASN A 111 5.28 18.28 -4.30
C ASN A 111 3.78 18.52 -4.57
N SER A 112 3.12 17.65 -5.32
CA SER A 112 1.68 17.67 -5.56
C SER A 112 0.90 16.64 -4.74
N ILE A 113 1.59 15.76 -4.00
CA ILE A 113 0.94 14.85 -3.05
C ILE A 113 0.58 15.68 -1.81
N VAL A 114 -0.69 15.90 -1.66
CA VAL A 114 -1.24 16.65 -0.54
C VAL A 114 -1.90 15.65 0.41
N PRO A 115 -1.58 15.67 1.72
CA PRO A 115 -2.28 14.85 2.69
C PRO A 115 -3.78 15.14 2.65
N LEU A 116 -4.60 14.11 2.55
CA LEU A 116 -6.07 14.25 2.48
C LEU A 116 -6.67 14.79 3.78
N ASP A 117 -6.01 14.52 4.91
CA ASP A 117 -6.42 14.99 6.22
C ASP A 117 -5.98 16.44 6.52
N GLU A 118 -5.16 17.04 5.65
CA GLU A 118 -4.76 18.43 5.80
C GLU A 118 -5.98 19.34 5.61
N LEU A 119 -6.17 20.29 6.55
CA LEU A 119 -7.23 21.28 6.46
C LEU A 119 -7.02 22.15 5.22
N ALA A 120 -8.08 22.39 4.46
CA ALA A 120 -8.04 23.36 3.38
C ALA A 120 -7.74 24.74 3.97
N LYS A 121 -6.90 25.53 3.29
CA LYS A 121 -6.57 26.88 3.73
C LYS A 121 -7.88 27.65 3.91
N ASP A 122 -8.07 28.18 5.13
CA ASP A 122 -9.25 28.95 5.55
C ASP A 122 -10.56 28.18 5.79
N GLU A 123 -10.53 26.83 5.85
CA GLU A 123 -11.73 26.02 6.11
C GLU A 123 -11.54 25.02 7.25
N VAL A 124 -12.66 24.72 7.93
CA VAL A 124 -12.74 23.73 9.02
C VAL A 124 -12.77 22.29 8.45
N ARG A 125 -12.85 22.12 7.12
CA ARG A 125 -13.00 20.83 6.46
C ARG A 125 -11.67 20.35 5.91
N SER A 126 -11.40 19.06 6.05
CA SER A 126 -10.23 18.43 5.44
C SER A 126 -10.39 18.29 3.92
N LYS A 127 -9.25 18.22 3.20
CA LYS A 127 -9.24 18.17 1.73
C LYS A 127 -10.00 16.96 1.17
N HIS A 128 -10.06 15.84 1.91
CA HIS A 128 -10.81 14.65 1.46
C HIS A 128 -12.31 14.93 1.29
N SER A 129 -12.90 15.88 2.04
CA SER A 129 -14.32 16.22 1.94
C SER A 129 -14.72 16.90 0.62
N PHE A 130 -13.73 17.35 -0.17
CA PHE A 130 -13.94 17.94 -1.48
C PHE A 130 -13.73 16.97 -2.64
N ILE A 131 -13.33 15.73 -2.35
CA ILE A 131 -13.16 14.72 -3.39
C ILE A 131 -14.53 14.15 -3.72
N ALA A 132 -14.98 14.37 -4.98
CA ALA A 132 -16.23 13.80 -5.47
C ALA A 132 -16.09 12.28 -5.62
N ASP A 133 -17.10 11.54 -5.17
CA ASP A 133 -17.21 10.11 -5.47
C ASP A 133 -17.69 9.92 -6.92
N PRO A 134 -16.86 9.34 -7.82
CA PRO A 134 -17.24 9.15 -9.22
C PRO A 134 -18.34 8.10 -9.39
N THR A 135 -18.66 7.32 -8.36
CA THR A 135 -19.71 6.28 -8.40
C THR A 135 -21.08 6.83 -8.03
N LEU A 136 -21.14 8.00 -7.36
CA LEU A 136 -22.39 8.64 -7.00
C LEU A 136 -22.99 9.38 -8.20
N GLN A 137 -24.24 9.06 -8.50
CA GLN A 137 -25.01 9.78 -9.49
C GLN A 137 -25.36 11.19 -8.99
N THR A 138 -25.17 12.19 -9.83
CA THR A 138 -25.61 13.54 -9.51
C THR A 138 -27.14 13.62 -9.50
N PRO A 139 -27.76 14.56 -8.75
CA PRO A 139 -29.21 14.77 -8.79
C PRO A 139 -29.77 14.97 -10.19
N GLU A 140 -29.01 15.62 -11.07
CA GLU A 140 -29.34 15.82 -12.47
C GLU A 140 -29.38 14.48 -13.25
N GLN A 141 -28.40 13.61 -13.03
CA GLN A 141 -28.35 12.27 -13.65
C GLN A 141 -29.52 11.40 -13.20
N ILE A 142 -29.88 11.48 -11.91
CA ILE A 142 -31.03 10.76 -11.36
C ILE A 142 -32.31 11.27 -12.00
N TYR A 143 -32.46 12.58 -12.09
CA TYR A 143 -33.66 13.20 -12.73
C TYR A 143 -33.77 12.80 -14.21
N LEU A 144 -32.70 12.91 -14.99
CA LEU A 144 -32.68 12.53 -16.39
C LEU A 144 -32.91 11.02 -16.60
N ALA A 145 -32.50 10.18 -15.66
CA ALA A 145 -32.81 8.75 -15.71
C ALA A 145 -34.31 8.50 -15.48
N GLN A 146 -34.91 9.22 -14.53
CA GLN A 146 -36.36 9.13 -14.26
C GLN A 146 -37.16 9.64 -15.42
N GLU A 147 -36.81 10.79 -16.00
CA GLU A 147 -37.48 11.36 -17.17
C GLU A 147 -37.48 10.38 -18.36
N ARG A 148 -36.30 9.76 -18.64
CA ARG A 148 -36.22 8.73 -19.70
C ARG A 148 -37.07 7.50 -19.41
N TYR A 149 -37.19 7.11 -18.15
CA TYR A 149 -38.05 6.01 -17.75
C TYR A 149 -39.53 6.35 -17.97
N ASP A 150 -39.94 7.54 -17.57
CA ASP A 150 -41.33 8.01 -17.73
C ASP A 150 -41.70 8.17 -19.21
N ASP A 151 -40.80 8.72 -20.04
CA ASP A 151 -40.97 8.85 -21.49
C ASP A 151 -41.10 7.47 -22.16
N LEU A 152 -40.29 6.49 -21.75
CA LEU A 152 -40.38 5.13 -22.26
C LEU A 152 -41.71 4.48 -21.93
N HIS A 153 -42.19 4.62 -20.69
CA HIS A 153 -43.50 4.10 -20.30
C HIS A 153 -44.62 4.78 -21.01
N HIS A 154 -44.54 6.11 -21.19
CA HIS A 154 -45.53 6.86 -21.99
C HIS A 154 -45.54 6.40 -23.45
N ALA A 155 -44.40 6.19 -24.07
CA ALA A 155 -44.30 5.66 -25.42
C ALA A 155 -44.89 4.24 -25.54
N LEU A 156 -44.64 3.37 -24.53
CA LEU A 156 -45.25 2.03 -24.47
C LEU A 156 -46.78 2.06 -24.30
N ASP A 157 -47.30 3.11 -23.68
CA ASP A 157 -48.75 3.28 -23.52
C ASP A 157 -49.44 3.75 -24.82
N MET A 158 -48.69 4.32 -25.76
CA MET A 158 -49.23 4.81 -27.06
C MET A 158 -49.29 3.72 -28.13
N ILE A 159 -48.64 2.56 -27.93
CA ILE A 159 -48.65 1.45 -28.89
C ILE A 159 -49.77 0.46 -28.58
N GLU A 160 -50.10 -0.41 -29.56
CA GLU A 160 -51.14 -1.41 -29.43
C GLU A 160 -50.83 -2.44 -28.34
N ASN A 161 -51.85 -2.89 -27.60
CA ASN A 161 -51.66 -3.79 -26.43
C ASN A 161 -50.85 -5.05 -26.77
N ARG A 162 -50.98 -5.60 -27.95
CA ARG A 162 -50.24 -6.79 -28.37
C ARG A 162 -48.76 -6.49 -28.55
N GLU A 163 -48.42 -5.37 -29.16
CA GLU A 163 -47.04 -4.91 -29.35
C GLU A 163 -46.39 -4.52 -28.03
N LYS A 164 -47.13 -3.87 -27.14
CA LYS A 164 -46.70 -3.53 -25.78
C LYS A 164 -46.35 -4.79 -25.00
N GLN A 165 -47.19 -5.83 -25.00
CA GLN A 165 -46.91 -7.09 -24.31
C GLN A 165 -45.69 -7.79 -24.90
N TYR A 166 -45.55 -7.78 -26.23
CA TYR A 166 -44.39 -8.33 -26.92
C TYR A 166 -43.11 -7.65 -26.48
N LEU A 167 -43.07 -6.32 -26.45
CA LEU A 167 -41.88 -5.54 -26.04
C LEU A 167 -41.56 -5.77 -24.56
N ARG A 168 -42.59 -5.77 -23.69
CA ARG A 168 -42.37 -6.00 -22.27
C ARG A 168 -41.75 -7.37 -22.01
N TYR A 169 -42.26 -8.42 -22.63
CA TYR A 169 -41.71 -9.76 -22.53
C TYR A 169 -40.29 -9.85 -23.12
N ARG A 170 -40.12 -9.31 -24.34
CA ARG A 170 -38.81 -9.37 -25.05
C ARG A 170 -37.66 -8.73 -24.28
N PHE A 171 -37.91 -7.60 -23.66
CA PHE A 171 -36.90 -6.81 -22.93
C PHE A 171 -36.93 -7.03 -21.42
N GLY A 172 -37.69 -7.96 -20.91
CA GLY A 172 -37.69 -8.33 -19.50
C GLY A 172 -38.22 -7.26 -18.56
N PHE A 173 -39.25 -6.47 -18.96
CA PHE A 173 -39.79 -5.43 -18.08
C PHE A 173 -40.56 -6.00 -16.87
N ASP A 174 -40.96 -7.26 -16.94
CA ASP A 174 -41.78 -7.90 -15.91
C ASP A 174 -40.95 -8.91 -15.06
N ASP A 175 -39.86 -9.45 -15.60
CA ASP A 175 -39.05 -10.51 -14.98
C ASP A 175 -37.54 -10.22 -14.93
N ASP A 176 -37.11 -9.01 -15.28
CA ASP A 176 -35.71 -8.54 -15.34
C ASP A 176 -34.80 -9.41 -16.24
N THR A 177 -35.37 -10.19 -17.17
CA THR A 177 -34.63 -11.06 -18.08
C THR A 177 -34.96 -10.81 -19.55
N GLU A 178 -33.94 -10.56 -20.38
CA GLU A 178 -34.12 -10.43 -21.82
C GLU A 178 -34.35 -11.79 -22.46
N HIS A 179 -35.47 -11.91 -23.25
CA HIS A 179 -35.78 -13.13 -23.97
C HIS A 179 -35.33 -13.07 -25.44
N PRO A 180 -34.62 -14.08 -25.99
CA PRO A 180 -34.21 -14.10 -27.38
C PRO A 180 -35.44 -14.18 -28.31
N LEU A 181 -35.30 -13.67 -29.55
CA LEU A 181 -36.40 -13.63 -30.53
C LEU A 181 -37.07 -15.00 -30.77
N THR A 182 -36.27 -16.07 -30.74
CA THR A 182 -36.75 -17.44 -30.92
C THR A 182 -37.66 -17.92 -29.78
N GLU A 183 -37.44 -17.45 -28.58
CA GLU A 183 -38.26 -17.75 -27.41
C GLU A 183 -39.51 -16.85 -27.37
N THR A 184 -39.31 -15.58 -27.61
CA THR A 184 -40.42 -14.61 -27.75
C THR A 184 -41.41 -15.05 -28.83
N ALA A 185 -40.95 -15.53 -29.99
CA ALA A 185 -41.80 -16.01 -31.08
C ALA A 185 -42.58 -17.31 -30.73
N LYS A 186 -42.18 -18.06 -29.73
CA LYS A 186 -42.92 -19.23 -29.22
C LYS A 186 -43.98 -18.84 -28.20
N HIS A 187 -43.79 -17.71 -27.54
CA HIS A 187 -44.65 -17.24 -26.47
C HIS A 187 -45.88 -16.48 -27.04
N PHE A 188 -45.76 -15.82 -28.20
CA PHE A 188 -46.82 -15.06 -28.89
C PHE A 188 -47.23 -15.70 -30.18
#